data_60ab059d4f1d6df1b0d04e282fd05115
#
_entry.id   60ab059d4f1d6df1b0d04e282fd05115
#
_cell.length_a   1.000
_cell.length_b   1.000
_cell.length_c   1.000
_cell.angle_alpha   90.00
_cell.angle_beta   90.00
_cell.angle_gamma   90.00
#
_symmetry.space_group_name_H-M   'P 1'
#
loop_
_entity.id
_entity.type
_entity.pdbx_description
1 polymer ?
#
loop_
_entity_poly.entity_id
_entity_poly.type
_entity_poly.pdbx_seq_one_letter_code
_entity_poly.pdbx_strand_id
1 'polypeptide(L)'
;YTVYNHMLLPTAFESIEADYRHLKTDVQVWAVSVERQVSIKGPDALRLMRQISPRDMSKMAGDQCYYVPTVDHNGGMLNDPVAIKLADDHYWLSLADGDLLQWALGLAVAQGFDVDIEEPDVSPLAIQGPKSDELMARVFGEEVRNIRFFRYKTLRFEGQSFVVARSGWSKQGGFEIYVEGEDYGMPLWNALFAAG
;
A
#
# COMPACT_ATOMS: atom_id res chain seq x y z
N TYR A 1 19.51 10.40 -1.19
CA TYR A 1 18.29 10.26 -1.99
C TYR A 1 18.51 9.27 -3.13
N THR A 2 17.46 8.55 -3.49
CA THR A 2 17.37 7.75 -4.73
C THR A 2 16.12 8.16 -5.50
N VAL A 3 15.97 7.63 -6.73
CA VAL A 3 14.74 7.76 -7.51
C VAL A 3 13.97 6.44 -7.40
N TYR A 4 12.69 6.53 -7.10
CA TYR A 4 11.76 5.40 -7.02
C TYR A 4 10.41 5.85 -7.58
N ASN A 5 9.86 5.14 -8.56
CA ASN A 5 8.63 5.52 -9.28
C ASN A 5 8.61 7.00 -9.73
N HIS A 6 9.73 7.47 -10.32
CA HIS A 6 9.93 8.85 -10.81
C HIS A 6 9.93 9.94 -9.72
N MET A 7 10.00 9.57 -8.43
CA MET A 7 10.01 10.49 -7.30
C MET A 7 11.30 10.36 -6.48
N LEU A 8 11.70 11.43 -5.79
CA LEU A 8 12.85 11.40 -4.89
C LEU A 8 12.46 10.75 -3.55
N LEU A 9 13.24 9.74 -3.15
CA LEU A 9 13.08 9.05 -1.89
C LEU A 9 14.35 9.20 -1.04
N PRO A 10 14.26 9.64 0.23
CA PRO A 10 15.41 9.61 1.14
C PRO A 10 15.87 8.17 1.39
N THR A 11 17.19 7.96 1.41
CA THR A 11 17.80 6.64 1.65
C THR A 11 18.38 6.48 3.04
N ALA A 12 18.67 7.59 3.71
CA ALA A 12 19.12 7.64 5.09
C ALA A 12 18.82 9.02 5.67
N PHE A 13 18.63 9.10 6.98
CA PHE A 13 18.37 10.32 7.73
C PHE A 13 19.61 10.69 8.59
N GLU A 14 19.92 9.89 9.60
CA GLU A 14 21.14 10.07 10.41
C GLU A 14 22.30 9.27 9.81
N SER A 15 22.15 7.97 9.72
CA SER A 15 23.01 7.04 8.99
C SER A 15 22.26 5.74 8.74
N ILE A 16 22.70 4.94 7.76
CA ILE A 16 22.07 3.63 7.48
C ILE A 16 22.06 2.73 8.74
N GLU A 17 23.16 2.75 9.50
CA GLU A 17 23.26 1.92 10.72
C GLU A 17 22.35 2.44 11.84
N ALA A 18 22.34 3.74 12.10
CA ALA A 18 21.50 4.34 13.14
C ALA A 18 20.02 4.16 12.83
N ASP A 19 19.61 4.47 11.60
CA ASP A 19 18.24 4.33 11.13
C ASP A 19 17.78 2.86 11.22
N TYR A 20 18.64 1.90 10.83
CA TYR A 20 18.34 0.46 10.95
C TYR A 20 18.19 0.00 12.40
N ARG A 21 19.09 0.45 13.30
CA ARG A 21 19.03 0.12 14.73
C ARG A 21 17.75 0.68 15.36
N HIS A 22 17.39 1.91 15.04
CA HIS A 22 16.15 2.53 15.49
C HIS A 22 14.93 1.73 15.03
N LEU A 23 14.87 1.34 13.75
CA LEU A 23 13.81 0.49 13.21
C LEU A 23 13.64 -0.84 13.98
N LYS A 24 14.75 -1.41 14.49
CA LYS A 24 14.73 -2.69 15.22
C LYS A 24 14.22 -2.57 16.64
N THR A 25 14.24 -1.40 17.24
CA THR A 25 13.95 -1.18 18.67
C THR A 25 12.75 -0.29 18.93
N ASP A 26 12.39 0.51 17.96
CA ASP A 26 11.41 1.57 18.10
C ASP A 26 10.31 1.54 16.99
N VAL A 27 9.84 2.69 16.59
CA VAL A 27 8.91 2.87 15.49
C VAL A 27 9.38 4.01 14.59
N GLN A 28 9.22 3.84 13.29
CA GLN A 28 9.50 4.87 12.28
C GLN A 28 8.23 5.16 11.49
N VAL A 29 8.11 6.40 11.05
CA VAL A 29 7.07 6.85 10.10
C VAL A 29 7.76 7.22 8.80
N TRP A 30 7.35 6.57 7.71
CA TRP A 30 7.92 6.77 6.39
C TRP A 30 6.86 7.33 5.44
N ALA A 31 7.16 8.48 4.80
CA ALA A 31 6.38 8.96 3.67
C ALA A 31 6.75 8.12 2.45
N VAL A 32 5.92 7.14 2.13
CA VAL A 32 6.14 6.20 1.02
C VAL A 32 5.19 6.44 -0.14
N SER A 33 4.85 7.70 -0.41
CA SER A 33 4.05 8.11 -1.57
C SER A 33 4.65 7.64 -2.91
N VAL A 34 5.93 7.31 -2.91
CA VAL A 34 6.62 6.68 -4.05
C VAL A 34 6.06 5.28 -4.38
N GLU A 35 5.39 4.61 -3.44
CA GLU A 35 4.62 3.40 -3.68
C GLU A 35 3.26 3.77 -4.26
N ARG A 36 3.27 4.21 -5.50
CA ARG A 36 2.09 4.65 -6.25
C ARG A 36 1.05 3.54 -6.30
N GLN A 37 -0.22 3.93 -6.37
CA GLN A 37 -1.31 2.97 -6.48
C GLN A 37 -1.77 2.85 -7.92
N VAL A 38 -2.18 1.65 -8.34
CA VAL A 38 -2.99 1.44 -9.53
C VAL A 38 -4.37 0.97 -9.07
N SER A 39 -5.39 1.74 -9.36
CA SER A 39 -6.79 1.37 -9.14
C SER A 39 -7.31 0.63 -10.37
N ILE A 40 -7.90 -0.55 -10.16
CA ILE A 40 -8.58 -1.34 -11.19
C ILE A 40 -10.00 -1.59 -10.70
N LYS A 41 -10.98 -1.00 -11.40
CA LYS A 41 -12.39 -1.06 -11.01
C LYS A 41 -13.27 -1.40 -12.20
N GLY A 42 -14.27 -2.26 -12.00
CA GLY A 42 -15.26 -2.60 -13.02
C GLY A 42 -15.57 -4.09 -13.10
N PRO A 43 -16.55 -4.46 -13.91
CA PRO A 43 -17.04 -5.84 -14.03
C PRO A 43 -15.96 -6.87 -14.36
N ASP A 44 -14.94 -6.48 -15.14
CA ASP A 44 -13.84 -7.34 -15.54
C ASP A 44 -12.56 -7.19 -14.69
N ALA A 45 -12.63 -6.44 -13.56
CA ALA A 45 -11.45 -6.20 -12.71
C ALA A 45 -10.78 -7.49 -12.25
N LEU A 46 -11.54 -8.47 -11.75
CA LEU A 46 -10.98 -9.76 -11.36
C LEU A 46 -10.37 -10.52 -12.55
N ARG A 47 -10.95 -10.40 -13.75
CA ARG A 47 -10.41 -11.03 -14.98
C ARG A 47 -9.07 -10.43 -15.34
N LEU A 48 -8.95 -9.10 -15.29
CA LEU A 48 -7.68 -8.40 -15.53
C LEU A 48 -6.63 -8.79 -14.47
N MET A 49 -6.99 -8.81 -13.19
CA MET A 49 -6.10 -9.22 -12.10
C MET A 49 -5.55 -10.65 -12.31
N ARG A 50 -6.36 -11.57 -12.80
CA ARG A 50 -5.95 -12.94 -13.13
C ARG A 50 -5.13 -13.02 -14.42
N GLN A 51 -5.22 -12.05 -15.29
CA GLN A 51 -4.42 -11.96 -16.51
C GLN A 51 -3.00 -11.48 -16.23
N ILE A 52 -2.85 -10.50 -15.30
CA ILE A 52 -1.55 -9.90 -14.99
C ILE A 52 -0.75 -10.68 -13.94
N SER A 53 -1.37 -11.61 -13.22
CA SER A 53 -0.69 -12.36 -12.16
C SER A 53 -1.01 -13.84 -12.17
N PRO A 54 -0.01 -14.71 -11.92
CA PRO A 54 -0.23 -16.15 -11.74
C PRO A 54 -0.93 -16.48 -10.41
N ARG A 55 -1.10 -15.51 -9.51
CA ARG A 55 -1.78 -15.74 -8.25
C ARG A 55 -3.29 -15.86 -8.41
N ASP A 56 -3.89 -16.84 -7.74
CA ASP A 56 -5.35 -17.00 -7.75
C ASP A 56 -6.03 -15.93 -6.89
N MET A 57 -6.48 -14.86 -7.55
CA MET A 57 -7.15 -13.72 -6.93
C MET A 57 -8.61 -14.03 -6.54
N SER A 58 -9.20 -15.10 -7.04
CA SER A 58 -10.60 -15.46 -6.74
C SER A 58 -10.84 -15.83 -5.27
N LYS A 59 -9.77 -16.20 -4.56
CA LYS A 59 -9.80 -16.56 -3.12
C LYS A 59 -9.54 -15.39 -2.18
N MET A 60 -9.30 -14.20 -2.71
CA MET A 60 -9.02 -13.02 -1.92
C MET A 60 -10.30 -12.53 -1.22
N ALA A 61 -10.32 -12.55 0.10
CA ALA A 61 -11.42 -12.00 0.88
C ALA A 61 -11.43 -10.45 0.86
N GLY A 62 -12.58 -9.85 1.19
CA GLY A 62 -12.78 -8.40 1.09
C GLY A 62 -12.01 -7.53 2.09
N ASP A 63 -11.31 -8.14 3.06
CA ASP A 63 -10.44 -7.43 4.02
C ASP A 63 -8.95 -7.83 3.88
N GLN A 64 -8.61 -8.51 2.78
CA GLN A 64 -7.27 -9.04 2.56
C GLN A 64 -6.39 -8.12 1.73
N CYS A 65 -5.09 -8.17 2.06
CA CYS A 65 -4.01 -7.78 1.19
C CYS A 65 -3.34 -9.03 0.62
N TYR A 66 -2.95 -9.02 -0.64
CA TYR A 66 -2.19 -10.09 -1.29
C TYR A 66 -0.90 -9.53 -1.88
N TYR A 67 0.21 -10.20 -1.64
CA TYR A 67 1.41 -10.02 -2.47
C TYR A 67 1.14 -10.64 -3.85
N VAL A 68 1.24 -9.83 -4.89
CA VAL A 68 0.80 -10.19 -6.25
C VAL A 68 1.93 -9.97 -7.24
N PRO A 69 2.78 -10.98 -7.50
CA PRO A 69 3.75 -10.86 -8.58
C PRO A 69 3.01 -10.68 -9.91
N THR A 70 3.33 -9.61 -10.61
CA THR A 70 2.79 -9.32 -11.94
C THR A 70 3.81 -9.69 -12.99
N VAL A 71 3.34 -10.32 -14.08
CA VAL A 71 4.22 -10.93 -15.07
C VAL A 71 3.90 -10.52 -16.49
N ASP A 72 4.91 -10.54 -17.34
CA ASP A 72 4.76 -10.41 -18.79
C ASP A 72 4.33 -11.74 -19.44
N HIS A 73 4.23 -11.72 -20.77
CA HIS A 73 3.82 -12.89 -21.58
C HIS A 73 4.84 -14.06 -21.56
N ASN A 74 6.06 -13.84 -21.10
CA ASN A 74 7.09 -14.86 -20.95
C ASN A 74 7.23 -15.35 -19.49
N GLY A 75 6.44 -14.77 -18.55
CA GLY A 75 6.55 -15.06 -17.12
C GLY A 75 7.64 -14.24 -16.42
N GLY A 76 8.23 -13.25 -17.10
CA GLY A 76 9.15 -12.30 -16.50
C GLY A 76 8.41 -11.36 -15.53
N MET A 77 8.95 -11.15 -14.34
CA MET A 77 8.33 -10.28 -13.34
C MET A 77 8.47 -8.81 -13.75
N LEU A 78 7.33 -8.12 -13.82
CA LEU A 78 7.23 -6.69 -14.11
C LEU A 78 7.18 -5.84 -12.85
N ASN A 79 6.43 -6.29 -11.85
CA ASN A 79 6.24 -5.63 -10.57
C ASN A 79 5.74 -6.65 -9.55
N ASP A 80 5.83 -6.33 -8.27
CA ASP A 80 5.40 -7.20 -7.18
C ASP A 80 4.54 -6.47 -6.14
N PRO A 81 3.43 -5.85 -6.56
CA PRO A 81 2.60 -5.02 -5.70
C PRO A 81 1.94 -5.81 -4.56
N VAL A 82 1.50 -5.06 -3.56
CA VAL A 82 0.48 -5.51 -2.62
C VAL A 82 -0.89 -5.12 -3.17
N ALA A 83 -1.72 -6.11 -3.47
CA ALA A 83 -3.10 -5.88 -3.83
C ALA A 83 -3.98 -5.72 -2.58
N ILE A 84 -4.87 -4.73 -2.61
CA ILE A 84 -5.89 -4.46 -1.60
C ILE A 84 -7.25 -4.61 -2.28
N LYS A 85 -8.08 -5.53 -1.79
CA LYS A 85 -9.43 -5.73 -2.34
C LYS A 85 -10.40 -4.79 -1.62
N LEU A 86 -10.78 -3.70 -2.28
CA LEU A 86 -11.72 -2.72 -1.74
C LEU A 86 -13.18 -3.14 -1.92
N ALA A 87 -13.48 -3.81 -3.05
CA ALA A 87 -14.78 -4.42 -3.36
C ALA A 87 -14.56 -5.65 -4.25
N ASP A 88 -15.63 -6.37 -4.60
CA ASP A 88 -15.52 -7.54 -5.49
C ASP A 88 -15.05 -7.18 -6.89
N ASP A 89 -15.30 -5.96 -7.30
CA ASP A 89 -14.95 -5.37 -8.59
C ASP A 89 -13.96 -4.20 -8.47
N HIS A 90 -13.28 -4.03 -7.33
CA HIS A 90 -12.36 -2.91 -7.11
C HIS A 90 -11.12 -3.33 -6.33
N TYR A 91 -9.95 -3.12 -6.93
CA TYR A 91 -8.64 -3.44 -6.36
C TYR A 91 -7.72 -2.22 -6.45
N TRP A 92 -6.93 -2.00 -5.39
CA TRP A 92 -5.71 -1.20 -5.48
C TRP A 92 -4.50 -2.11 -5.54
N LEU A 93 -3.52 -1.72 -6.36
CA LEU A 93 -2.19 -2.32 -6.40
C LEU A 93 -1.19 -1.29 -5.90
N SER A 94 -0.63 -1.51 -4.71
CA SER A 94 0.44 -0.68 -4.13
C SER A 94 1.76 -1.14 -4.72
N LEU A 95 2.37 -0.30 -5.57
CA LEU A 95 3.45 -0.71 -6.49
C LEU A 95 4.82 -0.70 -5.82
N ALA A 96 5.65 -1.66 -6.21
CA ALA A 96 7.09 -1.48 -6.26
C ALA A 96 7.49 -0.55 -7.44
N ASP A 97 8.79 -0.27 -7.60
CA ASP A 97 9.29 0.57 -8.69
C ASP A 97 8.93 -0.01 -10.07
N GLY A 98 8.25 0.77 -10.92
CA GLY A 98 7.89 0.37 -12.28
C GLY A 98 6.51 0.85 -12.75
N ASP A 99 6.29 0.82 -14.07
CA ASP A 99 5.12 1.39 -14.75
C ASP A 99 4.00 0.36 -14.99
N LEU A 100 3.54 -0.32 -13.96
CA LEU A 100 2.48 -1.33 -14.06
C LEU A 100 1.16 -0.78 -14.61
N LEU A 101 0.86 0.50 -14.36
CA LEU A 101 -0.34 1.17 -14.89
C LEU A 101 -0.44 1.01 -16.42
N GLN A 102 0.65 1.27 -17.12
CA GLN A 102 0.68 1.20 -18.59
C GLN A 102 0.47 -0.23 -19.11
N TRP A 103 1.02 -1.22 -18.42
CA TRP A 103 0.81 -2.63 -18.73
C TRP A 103 -0.66 -3.04 -18.54
N ALA A 104 -1.25 -2.67 -17.41
CA ALA A 104 -2.66 -2.97 -17.11
C ALA A 104 -3.60 -2.32 -18.12
N LEU A 105 -3.39 -1.03 -18.46
CA LEU A 105 -4.14 -0.31 -19.49
C LEU A 105 -4.02 -0.99 -20.86
N GLY A 106 -2.80 -1.33 -21.27
CA GLY A 106 -2.55 -1.97 -22.56
C GLY A 106 -3.25 -3.32 -22.67
N LEU A 107 -3.22 -4.15 -21.64
CA LEU A 107 -3.91 -5.43 -21.62
C LEU A 107 -5.43 -5.27 -21.61
N ALA A 108 -5.97 -4.34 -20.82
CA ALA A 108 -7.42 -4.10 -20.76
C ALA A 108 -7.97 -3.70 -22.12
N VAL A 109 -7.30 -2.78 -22.82
CA VAL A 109 -7.67 -2.36 -24.17
C VAL A 109 -7.57 -3.52 -25.17
N ALA A 110 -6.46 -4.27 -25.14
CA ALA A 110 -6.23 -5.37 -26.07
C ALA A 110 -7.24 -6.51 -25.89
N GLN A 111 -7.72 -6.74 -24.69
CA GLN A 111 -8.69 -7.79 -24.35
C GLN A 111 -10.13 -7.31 -24.37
N GLY A 112 -10.37 -6.01 -24.51
CA GLY A 112 -11.71 -5.41 -24.46
C GLY A 112 -12.39 -5.58 -23.10
N PHE A 113 -11.62 -5.48 -21.99
CA PHE A 113 -12.16 -5.58 -20.63
C PHE A 113 -12.91 -4.30 -20.25
N ASP A 114 -14.06 -4.48 -19.61
CA ASP A 114 -14.86 -3.39 -19.03
C ASP A 114 -14.31 -3.05 -17.63
N VAL A 115 -13.30 -2.21 -17.60
CA VAL A 115 -12.62 -1.74 -16.38
C VAL A 115 -12.20 -0.29 -16.55
N ASP A 116 -12.26 0.44 -15.44
CA ASP A 116 -11.63 1.73 -15.23
C ASP A 116 -10.30 1.52 -14.52
N ILE A 117 -9.22 2.07 -15.09
CA ILE A 117 -7.86 1.90 -14.57
C ILE A 117 -7.22 3.29 -14.48
N GLU A 118 -6.82 3.65 -13.27
CA GLU A 118 -6.23 4.96 -12.99
C GLU A 118 -5.17 4.87 -11.90
N GLU A 119 -4.40 5.94 -11.76
CA GLU A 119 -3.62 6.22 -10.56
C GLU A 119 -4.46 7.12 -9.66
N PRO A 120 -5.02 6.62 -8.54
CA PRO A 120 -5.80 7.40 -7.64
C PRO A 120 -4.89 8.37 -6.83
N ASP A 121 -5.46 9.47 -6.36
CA ASP A 121 -4.76 10.38 -5.44
C ASP A 121 -4.69 9.75 -4.03
N VAL A 122 -3.76 8.83 -3.87
CA VAL A 122 -3.52 8.08 -2.62
C VAL A 122 -2.03 8.05 -2.32
N SER A 123 -1.67 8.54 -1.15
CA SER A 123 -0.29 8.61 -0.66
C SER A 123 -0.12 7.80 0.61
N PRO A 124 0.54 6.62 0.57
CA PRO A 124 0.69 5.82 1.76
C PRO A 124 1.73 6.38 2.73
N LEU A 125 1.42 6.25 4.04
CA LEU A 125 2.36 6.41 5.16
C LEU A 125 2.61 5.03 5.75
N ALA A 126 3.87 4.61 5.84
CA ALA A 126 4.26 3.36 6.49
C ALA A 126 4.72 3.64 7.93
N ILE A 127 4.13 2.94 8.89
CA ILE A 127 4.47 2.98 10.30
C ILE A 127 5.08 1.65 10.66
N GLN A 128 6.41 1.61 10.81
CA GLN A 128 7.17 0.37 10.87
C GLN A 128 8.01 0.28 12.14
N GLY A 129 8.10 -0.92 12.71
CA GLY A 129 8.90 -1.21 13.90
C GLY A 129 8.11 -1.87 15.02
N PRO A 130 8.80 -2.42 16.05
CA PRO A 130 8.16 -3.17 17.15
C PRO A 130 7.17 -2.36 17.99
N LYS A 131 7.29 -1.03 18.01
CA LYS A 131 6.36 -0.15 18.74
C LYS A 131 5.23 0.42 17.85
N SER A 132 5.09 -0.06 16.62
CA SER A 132 4.06 0.41 15.69
C SER A 132 2.63 0.19 16.21
N ASP A 133 2.36 -0.95 16.84
CA ASP A 133 1.04 -1.22 17.46
C ASP A 133 0.68 -0.19 18.53
N GLU A 134 1.66 0.24 19.36
CA GLU A 134 1.46 1.23 20.39
C GLU A 134 1.18 2.62 19.81
N LEU A 135 2.00 3.07 18.87
CA LEU A 135 1.82 4.34 18.18
C LEU A 135 0.47 4.41 17.47
N MET A 136 0.14 3.39 16.69
CA MET A 136 -1.12 3.33 15.96
C MET A 136 -2.35 3.31 16.88
N ALA A 137 -2.26 2.62 18.03
CA ALA A 137 -3.34 2.60 19.01
C ALA A 137 -3.58 3.98 19.66
N ARG A 138 -2.54 4.78 19.86
CA ARG A 138 -2.68 6.16 20.37
C ARG A 138 -3.42 7.07 19.37
N VAL A 139 -3.25 6.86 18.07
CA VAL A 139 -3.85 7.70 17.02
C VAL A 139 -5.21 7.19 16.58
N PHE A 140 -5.37 5.88 16.37
CA PHE A 140 -6.58 5.26 15.83
C PHE A 140 -7.42 4.47 16.84
N GLY A 141 -6.94 4.33 18.10
CA GLY A 141 -7.60 3.53 19.11
C GLY A 141 -7.17 2.05 19.11
N GLU A 142 -7.55 1.34 20.17
CA GLU A 142 -7.12 -0.05 20.44
C GLU A 142 -7.57 -1.06 19.35
N GLU A 143 -8.58 -0.76 18.57
CA GLU A 143 -9.08 -1.65 17.52
C GLU A 143 -8.07 -1.92 16.40
N VAL A 144 -7.06 -1.05 16.22
CA VAL A 144 -5.99 -1.24 15.24
C VAL A 144 -5.18 -2.51 15.52
N ARG A 145 -5.02 -2.88 16.80
CA ARG A 145 -4.31 -4.08 17.22
C ARG A 145 -4.96 -5.38 16.75
N ASN A 146 -6.27 -5.33 16.42
CA ASN A 146 -7.02 -6.47 15.92
C ASN A 146 -6.87 -6.71 14.42
N ILE A 147 -6.15 -5.84 13.70
CA ILE A 147 -5.84 -6.05 12.29
C ILE A 147 -4.77 -7.14 12.20
N ARG A 148 -5.09 -8.27 11.55
CA ARG A 148 -4.14 -9.37 11.34
C ARG A 148 -3.18 -9.04 10.20
N PHE A 149 -2.02 -9.66 10.20
CA PHE A 149 -1.05 -9.50 9.11
C PHE A 149 -1.67 -9.79 7.74
N PHE A 150 -1.40 -8.93 6.77
CA PHE A 150 -1.97 -8.91 5.42
C PHE A 150 -3.50 -8.84 5.41
N ARG A 151 -4.05 -8.07 6.38
CA ARG A 151 -5.45 -7.62 6.41
C ARG A 151 -5.47 -6.10 6.56
N TYR A 152 -6.61 -5.50 6.22
CA TYR A 152 -6.85 -4.09 6.46
C TYR A 152 -8.18 -3.85 7.16
N LYS A 153 -8.34 -2.68 7.71
CA LYS A 153 -9.61 -2.09 8.16
C LYS A 153 -9.70 -0.67 7.68
N THR A 154 -10.93 -0.20 7.54
CA THR A 154 -11.18 1.23 7.42
C THR A 154 -11.29 1.83 8.82
N LEU A 155 -10.36 2.71 9.17
CA LEU A 155 -10.32 3.39 10.47
C LEU A 155 -10.54 4.90 10.28
N ARG A 156 -10.99 5.56 11.35
CA ARG A 156 -11.28 7.00 11.33
C ARG A 156 -10.20 7.82 12.04
N PHE A 157 -9.83 8.92 11.39
CA PHE A 157 -9.02 9.97 11.99
C PHE A 157 -9.65 11.33 11.62
N GLU A 158 -9.97 12.18 12.62
CA GLU A 158 -10.59 13.49 12.44
C GLU A 158 -11.84 13.51 11.55
N GLY A 159 -12.65 12.45 11.63
CA GLY A 159 -13.89 12.33 10.86
C GLY A 159 -13.75 11.70 9.48
N GLN A 160 -12.54 11.65 8.92
CA GLN A 160 -12.24 10.98 7.66
C GLN A 160 -11.91 9.49 7.87
N SER A 161 -12.23 8.67 6.88
CA SER A 161 -11.95 7.23 6.87
C SER A 161 -10.72 6.94 6.01
N PHE A 162 -9.84 6.06 6.52
CA PHE A 162 -8.63 5.62 5.82
C PHE A 162 -8.56 4.10 5.77
N VAL A 163 -8.08 3.56 4.68
CA VAL A 163 -7.64 2.16 4.62
C VAL A 163 -6.35 2.04 5.41
N VAL A 164 -6.35 1.20 6.43
CA VAL A 164 -5.19 0.91 7.28
C VAL A 164 -4.89 -0.58 7.17
N ALA A 165 -3.80 -0.93 6.52
CA ALA A 165 -3.35 -2.30 6.33
C ALA A 165 -2.26 -2.66 7.34
N ARG A 166 -2.29 -3.90 7.84
CA ARG A 166 -1.16 -4.46 8.60
C ARG A 166 -0.18 -5.10 7.63
N SER A 167 0.67 -4.29 7.06
CA SER A 167 1.61 -4.62 6.00
C SER A 167 2.90 -3.82 6.15
N GLY A 168 3.82 -3.97 5.22
CA GLY A 168 5.10 -3.27 5.15
C GLY A 168 6.27 -4.20 4.91
N TRP A 169 7.38 -3.62 4.45
CA TRP A 169 8.56 -4.35 3.99
C TRP A 169 9.68 -4.49 5.03
N SER A 170 9.54 -3.83 6.21
CA SER A 170 10.58 -3.81 7.25
C SER A 170 10.86 -5.17 7.91
N LYS A 171 9.89 -6.09 7.89
CA LYS A 171 9.88 -7.33 8.69
C LYS A 171 9.96 -7.09 10.20
N GLN A 172 9.70 -5.86 10.67
CA GLN A 172 9.69 -5.51 12.10
C GLN A 172 8.27 -5.36 12.65
N GLY A 173 7.25 -5.67 11.83
CA GLY A 173 5.86 -5.34 12.09
C GLY A 173 5.54 -3.91 11.68
N GLY A 174 4.26 -3.61 11.54
CA GLY A 174 3.84 -2.27 11.16
C GLY A 174 2.54 -2.22 10.39
N PHE A 175 2.27 -1.03 9.93
CA PHE A 175 1.06 -0.68 9.19
C PHE A 175 1.38 0.24 8.03
N GLU A 176 0.49 0.26 7.07
CA GLU A 176 0.45 1.23 5.98
C GLU A 176 -0.92 1.91 6.00
N ILE A 177 -0.91 3.25 6.06
CA ILE A 177 -2.11 4.09 6.04
C ILE A 177 -2.20 4.69 4.65
N TYR A 178 -3.25 4.39 3.91
CA TYR A 178 -3.51 4.90 2.57
C TYR A 178 -4.27 6.21 2.69
N VAL A 179 -3.55 7.33 2.55
CA VAL A 179 -4.10 8.69 2.69
C VAL A 179 -4.63 9.14 1.33
N GLU A 180 -5.95 9.32 1.25
CA GLU A 180 -6.62 9.81 0.06
C GLU A 180 -6.72 11.34 0.10
N GLY A 181 -6.29 12.01 -0.98
CA GLY A 181 -6.35 13.46 -1.14
C GLY A 181 -5.29 14.22 -0.35
N GLU A 182 -5.30 15.56 -0.51
CA GLU A 182 -4.25 16.45 0.00
C GLU A 182 -4.43 16.85 1.48
N ASP A 183 -5.67 16.84 1.99
CA ASP A 183 -6.02 17.56 3.23
C ASP A 183 -5.48 16.91 4.51
N TYR A 184 -5.34 15.58 4.53
CA TYR A 184 -5.07 14.82 5.74
C TYR A 184 -3.61 14.36 5.91
N GLY A 185 -2.77 14.51 4.91
CA GLY A 185 -1.37 14.07 4.95
C GLY A 185 -0.61 14.71 6.12
N MET A 186 -0.59 16.04 6.18
CA MET A 186 0.10 16.76 7.25
C MET A 186 -0.57 16.64 8.63
N PRO A 187 -1.90 16.72 8.77
CA PRO A 187 -2.56 16.46 10.05
C PRO A 187 -2.23 15.09 10.61
N LEU A 188 -2.30 14.03 9.81
CA LEU A 188 -1.98 12.67 10.23
C LEU A 188 -0.50 12.50 10.59
N TRP A 189 0.41 13.06 9.76
CA TRP A 189 1.84 13.09 10.06
C TRP A 189 2.12 13.73 11.42
N ASN A 190 1.57 14.92 11.66
CA ASN A 190 1.76 15.62 12.92
C ASN A 190 1.17 14.87 14.11
N ALA A 191 0.02 14.22 13.95
CA ALA A 191 -0.59 13.42 15.01
C ALA A 191 0.26 12.19 15.36
N LEU A 192 0.84 11.51 14.36
CA LEU A 192 1.76 10.39 14.58
C LEU A 192 3.01 10.82 15.35
N PHE A 193 3.65 11.94 14.96
CA PHE A 193 4.83 12.46 15.66
C PHE A 193 4.52 13.03 17.06
N ALA A 194 3.32 13.54 17.28
CA ALA A 194 2.91 14.00 18.61
C ALA A 194 2.58 12.84 19.58
N ALA A 195 2.21 11.71 19.03
CA ALA A 195 1.88 10.49 19.80
C ALA A 195 3.09 9.58 20.06
N GLY A 196 4.19 9.72 19.28
CA GLY A 196 5.38 8.85 19.31
C GLY A 196 6.61 9.37 20.07
#